data_6802d324e9133c78edab57691814fdf7
#
_entry.id   6802d324e9133c78edab57691814fdf7
#
_cell.length_a   1.000
_cell.length_b   1.000
_cell.length_c   1.000
_cell.angle_alpha   90.00
_cell.angle_beta   90.00
_cell.angle_gamma   90.00
#
_symmetry.space_group_name_H-M   'P 1'
#
loop_
_entity.id
_entity.type
_entity.pdbx_description
1 polymer ?
#
loop_
_entity_poly.entity_id
_entity_poly.type
_entity_poly.pdbx_seq_one_letter_code
_entity_poly.pdbx_strand_id
1 'polypeptide(L)'
;MELFYSNQIEGDTLLLDAEESGHCVRVLRHRAGDEITVIDGEGTLYRCTLLDADPRGATAHIDGSERGFGAHPYALTMAVCPTKNIDRYEWFVEKATEIGIDVIAPVIGERSERKVLKTERLERLIKSAAKQSLKGAIPKVNEPQSVRDFILSVPEGAVKMICYCFEGDKHSIPELLSLPGAPGAGNFASLIPPTPAGVGPSRSRSHGRLRFLAPGAPGRDAGLLDIYILIGPEGDFSPAEAELALSRGWMSVSLGSSRLRTETAALVAVTQVYTCLGE
;
A
#
# COMPACT_ATOMS: atom_id res chain seq x y z
N MET A 1 7.68 22.60 3.89
CA MET A 1 7.12 22.11 5.16
C MET A 1 7.90 20.87 5.54
N GLU A 2 8.41 20.80 6.77
CA GLU A 2 9.10 19.62 7.30
C GLU A 2 8.09 18.83 8.11
N LEU A 3 8.06 17.49 7.94
CA LEU A 3 7.18 16.60 8.70
C LEU A 3 7.97 15.73 9.66
N PHE A 4 7.56 15.74 10.93
CA PHE A 4 7.99 14.78 11.94
C PHE A 4 6.96 13.64 12.06
N TYR A 5 7.37 12.55 12.69
CA TYR A 5 6.47 11.43 12.96
C TYR A 5 6.43 11.14 14.47
N SER A 6 5.22 10.91 14.99
CA SER A 6 5.03 10.35 16.34
C SER A 6 3.78 9.51 16.40
N ASN A 7 3.88 8.35 17.02
CA ASN A 7 2.75 7.51 17.45
C ASN A 7 2.53 7.57 18.98
N GLN A 8 3.23 8.45 19.68
CA GLN A 8 3.14 8.62 21.13
C GLN A 8 2.38 9.94 21.41
N ILE A 9 1.03 9.84 21.40
CA ILE A 9 0.13 10.97 21.56
C ILE A 9 -0.75 10.69 22.78
N GLU A 10 -0.71 11.60 23.77
CA GLU A 10 -1.51 11.52 24.99
C GLU A 10 -2.23 12.86 25.22
N GLY A 11 -3.55 12.88 25.01
CA GLY A 11 -4.37 14.08 25.13
C GLY A 11 -3.96 15.13 24.11
N ASP A 12 -3.47 16.27 24.57
CA ASP A 12 -2.99 17.41 23.79
C ASP A 12 -1.46 17.49 23.69
N THR A 13 -0.76 16.42 24.08
CA THR A 13 0.70 16.35 24.06
C THR A 13 1.19 15.18 23.24
N LEU A 14 2.27 15.36 22.52
CA LEU A 14 2.98 14.29 21.82
C LEU A 14 4.46 14.25 22.18
N LEU A 15 5.05 13.06 22.05
CA LEU A 15 6.47 12.81 22.28
C LEU A 15 7.12 12.32 20.97
N LEU A 16 8.17 13.02 20.53
CA LEU A 16 9.02 12.54 19.42
C LEU A 16 10.00 11.48 19.93
N ASP A 17 10.22 10.42 19.14
CA ASP A 17 11.25 9.45 19.46
C ASP A 17 12.67 10.05 19.36
N ALA A 18 13.69 9.30 19.76
CA ALA A 18 15.06 9.79 19.78
C ALA A 18 15.62 10.18 18.41
N GLU A 19 15.15 9.52 17.33
CA GLU A 19 15.55 9.83 15.95
C GLU A 19 14.92 11.13 15.49
N GLU A 20 13.60 11.27 15.65
CA GLU A 20 12.85 12.48 15.29
C GLU A 20 13.27 13.68 16.15
N SER A 21 13.48 13.49 17.46
CA SER A 21 13.97 14.53 18.37
C SER A 21 15.38 14.99 18.00
N GLY A 22 16.26 14.03 17.65
CA GLY A 22 17.61 14.34 17.20
C GLY A 22 17.60 15.15 15.90
N HIS A 23 16.74 14.81 14.96
CA HIS A 23 16.54 15.55 13.71
C HIS A 23 16.00 16.95 13.98
N CYS A 24 14.94 17.07 14.76
CA CYS A 24 14.30 18.33 15.14
C CYS A 24 15.29 19.30 15.79
N VAL A 25 16.00 18.86 16.85
CA VAL A 25 16.79 19.74 17.71
C VAL A 25 18.23 19.93 17.21
N ARG A 26 18.90 18.86 16.75
CA ARG A 26 20.32 18.95 16.36
C ARG A 26 20.51 19.34 14.90
N VAL A 27 19.66 18.84 14.00
CA VAL A 27 19.80 19.10 12.55
C VAL A 27 19.09 20.39 12.18
N LEU A 28 17.80 20.50 12.51
CA LEU A 28 16.96 21.66 12.16
C LEU A 28 17.05 22.79 13.19
N ARG A 29 17.60 22.51 14.40
CA ARG A 29 17.87 23.48 15.47
C ARG A 29 16.62 24.16 16.05
N HIS A 30 15.50 23.45 16.04
CA HIS A 30 14.29 23.90 16.72
C HIS A 30 14.50 24.03 18.23
N ARG A 31 13.76 24.94 18.84
CA ARG A 31 13.79 25.27 20.26
C ARG A 31 12.39 25.20 20.85
N ALA A 32 12.29 25.17 22.18
CA ALA A 32 11.02 25.31 22.85
C ALA A 32 10.32 26.62 22.42
N GLY A 33 9.02 26.49 22.08
CA GLY A 33 8.21 27.57 21.51
C GLY A 33 8.15 27.61 19.98
N ASP A 34 8.98 26.82 19.27
CA ASP A 34 8.91 26.73 17.81
C ASP A 34 7.73 25.87 17.37
N GLU A 35 7.11 26.26 16.25
CA GLU A 35 6.06 25.48 15.61
C GLU A 35 6.67 24.33 14.81
N ILE A 36 6.08 23.13 14.95
CA ILE A 36 6.42 21.94 14.16
C ILE A 36 5.17 21.27 13.63
N THR A 37 5.33 20.49 12.56
CA THR A 37 4.25 19.69 11.97
C THR A 37 4.56 18.21 12.13
N VAL A 38 3.62 17.47 12.71
CA VAL A 38 3.78 16.05 13.05
C VAL A 38 2.66 15.22 12.41
N ILE A 39 2.98 14.04 11.94
CA ILE A 39 2.00 13.03 11.47
C ILE A 39 2.00 11.84 12.41
N ASP A 40 0.82 11.18 12.56
CA ASP A 40 0.67 9.94 13.31
C ASP A 40 0.97 8.68 12.48
N GLY A 41 1.12 8.83 11.17
CA GLY A 41 1.25 7.71 10.23
C GLY A 41 -0.07 7.00 9.92
N GLU A 42 -1.17 7.47 10.49
CA GLU A 42 -2.53 6.95 10.31
C GLU A 42 -3.43 7.91 9.50
N GLY A 43 -2.85 9.00 8.99
CA GLY A 43 -3.53 9.97 8.14
C GLY A 43 -3.92 11.26 8.87
N THR A 44 -3.45 11.49 10.09
CA THR A 44 -3.67 12.76 10.79
C THR A 44 -2.40 13.59 10.81
N LEU A 45 -2.53 14.85 10.47
CA LEU A 45 -1.49 15.87 10.62
C LEU A 45 -1.81 16.72 11.84
N TYR A 46 -0.80 16.96 12.67
CA TYR A 46 -0.87 17.81 13.85
C TYR A 46 0.02 19.05 13.68
N ARG A 47 -0.54 20.22 13.98
CA ARG A 47 0.23 21.44 14.17
C ARG A 47 0.54 21.54 15.66
N CYS A 48 1.81 21.70 15.99
CA CYS A 48 2.27 21.60 17.37
C CYS A 48 3.26 22.72 17.70
N THR A 49 3.28 23.11 18.97
CA THR A 49 4.32 23.98 19.56
C THR A 49 5.23 23.15 20.47
N LEU A 50 6.54 23.19 20.24
CA LEU A 50 7.52 22.50 21.09
C LEU A 50 7.47 23.02 22.52
N LEU A 51 7.26 22.13 23.49
CA LEU A 51 7.31 22.40 24.92
C LEU A 51 8.75 22.25 25.45
N ASP A 52 9.40 21.18 25.05
CA ASP A 52 10.79 20.87 25.39
C ASP A 52 11.55 20.36 24.18
N ALA A 53 12.78 20.83 24.01
CA ALA A 53 13.68 20.50 22.92
C ALA A 53 14.83 19.59 23.37
N ASP A 54 14.52 18.49 24.08
CA ASP A 54 15.53 17.46 24.37
C ASP A 54 15.78 16.62 23.10
N PRO A 55 17.04 16.55 22.61
CA PRO A 55 17.35 15.76 21.41
C PRO A 55 17.20 14.25 21.59
N ARG A 56 16.80 13.74 22.77
CA ARG A 56 16.52 12.34 23.05
C ARG A 56 15.03 12.05 23.21
N GLY A 57 14.19 13.08 23.35
CA GLY A 57 12.76 12.94 23.58
C GLY A 57 12.09 14.32 23.69
N ALA A 58 11.97 15.03 22.55
CA ALA A 58 11.31 16.32 22.50
C ALA A 58 9.80 16.16 22.65
N THR A 59 9.18 17.05 23.42
CA THR A 59 7.73 17.06 23.62
C THR A 59 7.10 18.28 22.97
N ALA A 60 5.87 18.15 22.50
CA ALA A 60 5.15 19.25 21.88
C ALA A 60 3.67 19.24 22.28
N HIS A 61 3.09 20.43 22.39
CA HIS A 61 1.65 20.63 22.56
C HIS A 61 0.97 20.63 21.21
N ILE A 62 -0.20 19.98 21.11
CA ILE A 62 -1.02 19.93 19.90
C ILE A 62 -1.93 21.15 19.87
N ASP A 63 -1.69 22.07 18.93
CA ASP A 63 -2.47 23.28 18.73
C ASP A 63 -3.67 23.05 17.82
N GLY A 64 -3.59 22.04 16.96
CA GLY A 64 -4.66 21.64 16.04
C GLY A 64 -4.33 20.40 15.25
N SER A 65 -5.36 19.79 14.67
CA SER A 65 -5.20 18.57 13.85
C SER A 65 -6.04 18.62 12.57
N GLU A 66 -5.57 17.92 11.55
CA GLU A 66 -6.23 17.73 10.26
C GLU A 66 -6.26 16.24 9.94
N ARG A 67 -7.46 15.66 9.88
CA ARG A 67 -7.65 14.25 9.51
C ARG A 67 -7.74 14.08 7.99
N GLY A 68 -7.29 12.95 7.50
CA GLY A 68 -7.30 12.65 6.06
C GLY A 68 -6.25 13.43 5.28
N PHE A 69 -5.20 13.92 5.95
CA PHE A 69 -4.12 14.65 5.28
C PHE A 69 -3.42 13.77 4.24
N GLY A 70 -3.44 14.21 2.98
CA GLY A 70 -2.87 13.46 1.85
C GLY A 70 -3.57 12.14 1.53
N ALA A 71 -4.83 11.96 1.98
CA ALA A 71 -5.61 10.77 1.66
C ALA A 71 -5.99 10.72 0.17
N HIS A 72 -6.16 9.51 -0.35
CA HIS A 72 -6.68 9.23 -1.70
C HIS A 72 -7.93 8.34 -1.61
N PRO A 73 -8.80 8.33 -2.66
CA PRO A 73 -10.12 7.68 -2.59
C PRO A 73 -10.10 6.18 -2.88
N TYR A 74 -8.96 5.49 -2.73
CA TYR A 74 -8.80 4.06 -2.94
C TYR A 74 -7.93 3.44 -1.85
N ALA A 75 -7.91 2.12 -1.77
CA ALA A 75 -6.97 1.35 -0.96
C ALA A 75 -6.15 0.43 -1.89
N LEU A 76 -4.88 0.73 -2.09
CA LEU A 76 -4.01 0.00 -3.02
C LEU A 76 -3.03 -0.90 -2.29
N THR A 77 -3.16 -2.21 -2.53
CA THR A 77 -2.19 -3.23 -2.14
C THR A 77 -1.40 -3.71 -3.35
N MET A 78 -0.09 -3.50 -3.32
CA MET A 78 0.83 -4.01 -4.34
C MET A 78 1.52 -5.28 -3.84
N ALA A 79 1.14 -6.42 -4.42
CA ALA A 79 1.78 -7.70 -4.18
C ALA A 79 2.89 -7.91 -5.22
N VAL A 80 4.13 -7.67 -4.82
CA VAL A 80 5.26 -7.64 -5.75
C VAL A 80 6.32 -8.63 -5.33
N CYS A 81 6.79 -9.47 -6.26
CA CYS A 81 7.91 -10.36 -6.01
C CYS A 81 9.20 -9.56 -5.81
N PRO A 82 9.93 -9.75 -4.69
CA PRO A 82 11.22 -9.09 -4.49
C PRO A 82 12.20 -9.44 -5.60
N THR A 83 12.82 -8.41 -6.18
CA THR A 83 13.80 -8.57 -7.26
C THR A 83 15.09 -9.22 -6.77
N LYS A 84 15.84 -9.85 -7.67
CA LYS A 84 17.16 -10.40 -7.36
C LYS A 84 18.09 -9.35 -6.74
N ASN A 85 18.16 -8.16 -7.34
CA ASN A 85 18.84 -7.01 -6.75
C ASN A 85 17.85 -6.24 -5.87
N ILE A 86 18.10 -6.28 -4.55
CA ILE A 86 17.20 -5.67 -3.56
C ILE A 86 17.09 -4.15 -3.73
N ASP A 87 18.13 -3.45 -4.19
CA ASP A 87 18.12 -2.01 -4.36
C ASP A 87 17.01 -1.56 -5.34
N ARG A 88 16.68 -2.39 -6.34
CA ARG A 88 15.59 -2.13 -7.27
C ARG A 88 14.23 -2.26 -6.60
N TYR A 89 14.07 -3.25 -5.72
CA TYR A 89 12.85 -3.42 -4.96
C TYR A 89 12.65 -2.26 -3.97
N GLU A 90 13.71 -1.86 -3.29
CA GLU A 90 13.73 -0.70 -2.39
C GLU A 90 13.39 0.60 -3.15
N TRP A 91 13.95 0.79 -4.34
CA TRP A 91 13.61 1.92 -5.20
C TRP A 91 12.11 1.93 -5.57
N PHE A 92 11.54 0.76 -5.93
CA PHE A 92 10.09 0.65 -6.16
C PHE A 92 9.31 1.05 -4.90
N VAL A 93 9.66 0.51 -3.74
CA VAL A 93 9.00 0.78 -2.46
C VAL A 93 8.99 2.28 -2.14
N GLU A 94 10.15 2.94 -2.30
CA GLU A 94 10.29 4.38 -2.11
C GLU A 94 9.35 5.16 -3.06
N LYS A 95 9.43 4.90 -4.35
CA LYS A 95 8.65 5.66 -5.36
C LYS A 95 7.16 5.35 -5.32
N ALA A 96 6.76 4.13 -5.00
CA ALA A 96 5.36 3.79 -4.79
C ALA A 96 4.78 4.52 -3.56
N THR A 97 5.57 4.68 -2.50
CA THR A 97 5.18 5.48 -1.32
C THR A 97 4.98 6.96 -1.68
N GLU A 98 5.88 7.54 -2.46
CA GLU A 98 5.77 8.94 -2.91
C GLU A 98 4.50 9.18 -3.75
N ILE A 99 4.14 8.26 -4.64
CA ILE A 99 2.95 8.37 -5.49
C ILE A 99 1.68 8.20 -4.68
N GLY A 100 1.56 7.10 -3.94
CA GLY A 100 0.37 6.80 -3.13
C GLY A 100 0.01 5.31 -3.18
N ILE A 101 0.47 4.58 -2.18
CA ILE A 101 0.20 3.17 -1.94
C ILE A 101 -0.17 3.00 -0.47
N ASP A 102 -0.97 1.99 -0.15
CA ASP A 102 -1.35 1.71 1.25
C ASP A 102 -0.63 0.51 1.82
N VAL A 103 -0.46 -0.53 1.02
CA VAL A 103 0.15 -1.79 1.47
C VAL A 103 1.13 -2.32 0.43
N ILE A 104 2.33 -2.62 0.89
CA ILE A 104 3.31 -3.41 0.15
C ILE A 104 3.25 -4.83 0.70
N ALA A 105 2.89 -5.78 -0.15
CA ALA A 105 2.82 -7.19 0.16
C ALA A 105 3.92 -7.94 -0.60
N PRO A 106 5.08 -8.20 0.00
CA PRO A 106 6.11 -9.00 -0.65
C PRO A 106 5.60 -10.42 -0.86
N VAL A 107 5.62 -10.91 -2.11
CA VAL A 107 5.16 -12.27 -2.44
C VAL A 107 6.29 -13.08 -3.07
N ILE A 108 6.39 -14.34 -2.70
CA ILE A 108 7.43 -15.25 -3.19
C ILE A 108 6.79 -16.24 -4.15
N GLY A 109 7.07 -16.08 -5.44
CA GLY A 109 6.63 -17.01 -6.48
C GLY A 109 7.57 -18.22 -6.63
N GLU A 110 7.11 -19.25 -7.33
CA GLU A 110 7.89 -20.45 -7.62
C GLU A 110 9.21 -20.11 -8.33
N ARG A 111 9.18 -19.12 -9.23
CA ARG A 111 10.32 -18.66 -10.03
C ARG A 111 11.05 -17.47 -9.44
N SER A 112 10.75 -17.08 -8.21
CA SER A 112 11.48 -16.00 -7.51
C SER A 112 12.90 -16.43 -7.21
N GLU A 113 13.88 -15.62 -7.65
CA GLU A 113 15.29 -15.81 -7.30
C GLU A 113 15.56 -15.43 -5.85
N ARG A 114 14.92 -14.35 -5.35
CA ARG A 114 15.01 -13.92 -3.96
C ARG A 114 13.85 -14.52 -3.17
N LYS A 115 14.19 -15.34 -2.17
CA LYS A 115 13.21 -16.04 -1.32
C LYS A 115 13.17 -15.52 0.13
N VAL A 116 14.05 -14.60 0.48
CA VAL A 116 14.12 -14.00 1.81
C VAL A 116 14.16 -12.48 1.68
N LEU A 117 13.33 -11.81 2.44
CA LEU A 117 13.26 -10.36 2.53
C LEU A 117 13.15 -9.98 4.00
N LYS A 118 13.94 -8.97 4.42
CA LYS A 118 13.83 -8.34 5.74
C LYS A 118 13.00 -7.07 5.61
N THR A 119 11.91 -6.98 6.34
CA THR A 119 10.93 -5.88 6.23
C THR A 119 11.36 -4.63 6.97
N GLU A 120 12.20 -4.72 8.00
CA GLU A 120 12.56 -3.59 8.86
C GLU A 120 13.30 -2.46 8.11
N ARG A 121 14.04 -2.80 7.05
CA ARG A 121 14.68 -1.78 6.20
C ARG A 121 13.66 -1.07 5.31
N LEU A 122 12.67 -1.81 4.79
CA LEU A 122 11.60 -1.24 3.98
C LEU A 122 10.71 -0.30 4.80
N GLU A 123 10.40 -0.65 6.04
CA GLU A 123 9.62 0.19 6.95
C GLU A 123 10.28 1.56 7.19
N ARG A 124 11.61 1.56 7.42
CA ARG A 124 12.37 2.81 7.56
C ARG A 124 12.38 3.64 6.27
N LEU A 125 12.52 2.98 5.12
CA LEU A 125 12.49 3.63 3.82
C LEU A 125 11.13 4.28 3.55
N ILE A 126 10.05 3.55 3.82
CA ILE A 126 8.67 4.02 3.66
C ILE A 126 8.38 5.21 4.57
N LYS A 127 8.77 5.15 5.86
CA LYS A 127 8.62 6.26 6.80
C LYS A 127 9.32 7.52 6.27
N SER A 128 10.54 7.39 5.78
CA SER A 128 11.28 8.51 5.20
C SER A 128 10.61 9.07 3.94
N ALA A 129 10.21 8.19 3.01
CA ALA A 129 9.57 8.58 1.76
C ALA A 129 8.19 9.24 2.00
N ALA A 130 7.40 8.73 2.94
CA ALA A 130 6.10 9.29 3.31
C ALA A 130 6.24 10.72 3.88
N LYS A 131 7.19 10.95 4.78
CA LYS A 131 7.47 12.29 5.32
C LYS A 131 7.92 13.25 4.20
N GLN A 132 8.85 12.82 3.37
CA GLN A 132 9.38 13.65 2.28
C GLN A 132 8.32 14.01 1.24
N SER A 133 7.38 13.10 0.96
CA SER A 133 6.29 13.32 0.00
C SER A 133 5.00 13.89 0.64
N LEU A 134 5.08 14.34 1.90
CA LEU A 134 3.98 14.97 2.64
C LEU A 134 2.73 14.07 2.74
N LYS A 135 2.91 12.78 3.03
CA LYS A 135 1.83 11.84 3.29
C LYS A 135 1.52 11.77 4.78
N GLY A 136 0.24 11.88 5.15
CA GLY A 136 -0.20 11.72 6.54
C GLY A 136 -0.26 10.26 6.98
N ALA A 137 -0.55 9.34 6.05
CA ALA A 137 -0.53 7.90 6.29
C ALA A 137 0.80 7.29 5.82
N ILE A 138 1.36 6.41 6.63
CA ILE A 138 2.58 5.64 6.30
C ILE A 138 2.13 4.27 5.78
N PRO A 139 2.46 3.89 4.52
CA PRO A 139 2.15 2.57 3.98
C PRO A 139 2.70 1.44 4.83
N LYS A 140 1.96 0.32 4.89
CA LYS A 140 2.37 -0.87 5.63
C LYS A 140 3.12 -1.85 4.74
N VAL A 141 4.06 -2.57 5.35
CA VAL A 141 4.72 -3.72 4.72
C VAL A 141 4.21 -4.98 5.42
N ASN A 142 3.69 -5.92 4.63
CA ASN A 142 3.33 -7.23 5.14
C ASN A 142 4.56 -8.14 5.19
N GLU A 143 4.51 -9.15 6.07
CA GLU A 143 5.48 -10.23 6.03
C GLU A 143 5.43 -10.97 4.67
N PRO A 144 6.59 -11.41 4.14
CA PRO A 144 6.64 -12.16 2.91
C PRO A 144 5.83 -13.46 2.99
N GLN A 145 5.01 -13.72 1.99
CA GLN A 145 4.21 -14.94 1.88
C GLN A 145 4.30 -15.54 0.47
N SER A 146 3.82 -16.76 0.27
CA SER A 146 3.78 -17.33 -1.07
C SER A 146 2.76 -16.60 -1.97
N VAL A 147 3.00 -16.57 -3.29
CA VAL A 147 2.03 -16.07 -4.27
C VAL A 147 0.70 -16.80 -4.11
N ARG A 148 0.74 -18.11 -3.89
CA ARG A 148 -0.46 -18.95 -3.68
C ARG A 148 -1.27 -18.49 -2.46
N ASP A 149 -0.63 -18.33 -1.30
CA ASP A 149 -1.31 -17.94 -0.07
C ASP A 149 -1.87 -16.52 -0.18
N PHE A 150 -1.13 -15.62 -0.83
CA PHE A 150 -1.62 -14.28 -1.11
C PHE A 150 -2.89 -14.30 -1.96
N ILE A 151 -2.88 -15.01 -3.09
CA ILE A 151 -4.06 -15.12 -3.97
C ILE A 151 -5.28 -15.61 -3.21
N LEU A 152 -5.11 -16.59 -2.31
CA LEU A 152 -6.19 -17.17 -1.51
C LEU A 152 -6.67 -16.27 -0.36
N SER A 153 -5.85 -15.32 0.08
CA SER A 153 -6.17 -14.42 1.19
C SER A 153 -6.95 -13.17 0.78
N VAL A 154 -6.92 -12.79 -0.51
CA VAL A 154 -7.57 -11.56 -0.98
C VAL A 154 -9.09 -11.69 -0.96
N PRO A 155 -9.82 -10.69 -0.40
CA PRO A 155 -11.28 -10.72 -0.30
C PRO A 155 -11.99 -10.82 -1.66
N GLU A 156 -13.19 -11.47 -1.67
CA GLU A 156 -13.99 -11.63 -2.91
C GLU A 156 -14.53 -10.30 -3.40
N GLY A 157 -14.72 -9.29 -2.74
CA GLY A 157 -15.25 -7.99 -3.18
C GLY A 157 -14.21 -7.02 -3.72
N ALA A 158 -12.92 -7.38 -3.70
CA ALA A 158 -11.84 -6.52 -4.13
C ALA A 158 -11.61 -6.57 -5.64
N VAL A 159 -11.09 -5.48 -6.20
CA VAL A 159 -10.56 -5.44 -7.57
C VAL A 159 -9.20 -6.13 -7.58
N LYS A 160 -9.09 -7.23 -8.32
CA LYS A 160 -7.90 -8.11 -8.34
C LYS A 160 -7.28 -8.12 -9.72
N MET A 161 -6.05 -7.69 -9.85
CA MET A 161 -5.32 -7.58 -11.11
C MET A 161 -4.01 -8.34 -11.05
N ILE A 162 -3.70 -9.10 -12.09
CA ILE A 162 -2.42 -9.81 -12.22
C ILE A 162 -1.73 -9.41 -13.53
N CYS A 163 -0.46 -9.00 -13.42
CA CYS A 163 0.38 -8.63 -14.56
C CYS A 163 1.39 -9.74 -14.85
N TYR A 164 1.27 -10.39 -16.00
CA TYR A 164 2.15 -11.44 -16.45
C TYR A 164 2.36 -11.40 -17.98
N CYS A 165 3.37 -12.12 -18.49
CA CYS A 165 3.78 -12.05 -19.89
C CYS A 165 3.12 -13.10 -20.82
N PHE A 166 2.36 -14.06 -20.31
CA PHE A 166 1.71 -15.09 -21.15
C PHE A 166 0.74 -14.45 -22.15
N GLU A 167 0.53 -15.12 -23.28
CA GLU A 167 -0.45 -14.72 -24.30
C GLU A 167 -1.88 -14.86 -23.77
N GLY A 168 -2.79 -14.04 -24.28
CA GLY A 168 -4.21 -14.01 -23.92
C GLY A 168 -4.76 -12.60 -23.88
N ASP A 169 -6.07 -12.51 -23.74
CA ASP A 169 -6.76 -11.23 -23.62
C ASP A 169 -6.38 -10.56 -22.30
N LYS A 170 -5.99 -9.29 -22.40
CA LYS A 170 -5.59 -8.47 -21.28
C LYS A 170 -6.27 -7.11 -21.34
N HIS A 171 -6.70 -6.64 -20.19
CA HIS A 171 -7.21 -5.29 -20.03
C HIS A 171 -6.08 -4.33 -19.65
N SER A 172 -6.27 -3.04 -19.87
CA SER A 172 -5.44 -2.02 -19.23
C SER A 172 -6.03 -1.65 -17.86
N ILE A 173 -5.20 -1.17 -16.93
CA ILE A 173 -5.68 -0.68 -15.62
C ILE A 173 -6.70 0.47 -15.82
N PRO A 174 -6.44 1.49 -16.68
CA PRO A 174 -7.43 2.54 -16.95
C PRO A 174 -8.77 2.02 -17.45
N GLU A 175 -8.80 1.01 -18.35
CA GLU A 175 -10.05 0.41 -18.81
C GLU A 175 -10.84 -0.19 -17.64
N LEU A 176 -10.19 -0.96 -16.77
CA LEU A 176 -10.85 -1.61 -15.63
C LEU A 176 -11.37 -0.60 -14.61
N LEU A 177 -10.65 0.49 -14.38
CA LEU A 177 -11.02 1.52 -13.40
C LEU A 177 -11.98 2.58 -13.96
N SER A 178 -12.12 2.70 -15.29
CA SER A 178 -13.01 3.68 -15.96
C SER A 178 -14.40 3.16 -16.28
N LEU A 179 -14.68 1.88 -15.98
CA LEU A 179 -15.99 1.30 -16.28
C LEU A 179 -17.11 1.96 -15.46
N PRO A 180 -18.32 2.20 -16.06
CA PRO A 180 -19.44 2.77 -15.35
C PRO A 180 -19.81 1.89 -14.16
N GLY A 181 -19.48 2.36 -12.94
CA GLY A 181 -19.68 1.61 -11.72
C GLY A 181 -18.46 1.56 -10.79
N ALA A 182 -17.32 2.10 -11.19
CA ALA A 182 -16.23 2.43 -10.26
C ALA A 182 -16.56 3.78 -9.57
N PRO A 183 -15.95 4.12 -8.51
CA PRO A 183 -16.04 3.77 -7.12
C PRO A 183 -17.41 3.99 -6.48
N GLY A 184 -18.01 2.94 -5.96
CA GLY A 184 -19.25 2.98 -5.16
C GLY A 184 -20.50 2.43 -5.84
N ALA A 185 -20.52 2.09 -7.12
CA ALA A 185 -21.67 1.53 -7.82
C ALA A 185 -21.36 0.13 -8.37
N GLY A 186 -21.93 -0.87 -7.74
CA GLY A 186 -21.74 -2.29 -7.96
C GLY A 186 -22.04 -2.82 -9.35
N ASN A 187 -21.04 -2.94 -10.21
CA ASN A 187 -21.13 -3.77 -11.40
C ASN A 187 -19.81 -4.36 -11.89
N PHE A 188 -18.80 -4.55 -11.02
CA PHE A 188 -17.66 -5.43 -11.36
C PHE A 188 -18.06 -6.91 -11.50
N ALA A 189 -19.25 -7.29 -11.02
CA ALA A 189 -19.77 -8.66 -11.14
C ALA A 189 -19.92 -9.15 -12.59
N SER A 190 -20.03 -8.25 -13.58
CA SER A 190 -20.16 -8.61 -15.00
C SER A 190 -18.82 -8.86 -15.70
N LEU A 191 -17.70 -8.46 -15.09
CA LEU A 191 -16.34 -8.64 -15.63
C LEU A 191 -15.60 -9.84 -15.03
N ILE A 192 -16.14 -10.40 -13.94
CA ILE A 192 -15.59 -11.62 -13.35
C ILE A 192 -16.01 -12.79 -14.23
N PRO A 193 -15.09 -13.55 -14.85
CA PRO A 193 -15.46 -14.73 -15.60
C PRO A 193 -16.25 -15.68 -14.69
N PRO A 194 -17.31 -16.35 -15.20
CA PRO A 194 -18.09 -17.27 -14.39
C PRO A 194 -17.18 -18.38 -13.85
N THR A 195 -17.21 -18.56 -12.54
CA THR A 195 -16.51 -19.66 -11.87
C THR A 195 -16.92 -20.98 -12.54
N PRO A 196 -15.99 -21.85 -12.94
CA PRO A 196 -16.35 -23.13 -13.52
C PRO A 196 -17.34 -23.86 -12.61
N ALA A 197 -18.48 -24.27 -13.17
CA ALA A 197 -19.51 -24.98 -12.43
C ALA A 197 -18.95 -26.30 -11.89
N GLY A 198 -18.69 -26.39 -10.60
CA GLY A 198 -18.18 -27.60 -9.97
C GLY A 198 -17.86 -27.53 -8.48
N VAL A 199 -17.77 -26.34 -7.90
CA VAL A 199 -17.54 -26.22 -6.46
C VAL A 199 -18.75 -25.50 -5.83
N GLY A 200 -19.75 -26.26 -5.43
CA GLY A 200 -20.91 -25.76 -4.72
C GLY A 200 -20.51 -25.16 -3.36
N PRO A 201 -21.14 -24.05 -2.93
CA PRO A 201 -20.88 -23.49 -1.63
C PRO A 201 -21.38 -24.45 -0.53
N SER A 202 -20.46 -24.91 0.28
CA SER A 202 -20.85 -25.59 1.53
C SER A 202 -21.53 -24.53 2.42
N ARG A 203 -22.82 -24.74 2.70
CA ARG A 203 -23.56 -23.94 3.66
C ARG A 203 -22.94 -24.11 5.04
N SER A 204 -22.14 -23.21 5.48
CA SER A 204 -21.81 -23.04 6.89
C SER A 204 -22.48 -21.76 7.42
N ARG A 205 -23.14 -21.94 8.54
CA ARG A 205 -24.01 -21.00 9.24
C ARG A 205 -23.23 -19.73 9.65
N SER A 206 -23.97 -18.63 9.54
CA SER A 206 -23.71 -17.32 10.14
C SER A 206 -22.79 -17.30 11.35
N HIS A 207 -21.58 -16.80 11.19
CA HIS A 207 -20.82 -16.15 12.24
C HIS A 207 -20.32 -14.82 11.69
N GLY A 208 -20.41 -13.79 12.53
CA GLY A 208 -20.27 -12.38 12.25
C GLY A 208 -19.26 -12.01 11.16
N ARG A 209 -19.64 -11.03 10.37
CA ARG A 209 -18.76 -10.32 9.44
C ARG A 209 -17.48 -9.90 10.16
N LEU A 210 -16.46 -10.72 10.08
CA LEU A 210 -15.09 -10.24 10.22
C LEU A 210 -14.85 -9.36 8.99
N ARG A 211 -14.96 -8.05 9.19
CA ARG A 211 -14.40 -7.07 8.29
C ARG A 211 -12.88 -7.31 8.29
N PHE A 212 -12.39 -8.01 7.31
CA PHE A 212 -10.99 -7.89 6.93
C PHE A 212 -10.83 -6.51 6.31
N LEU A 213 -10.65 -5.51 7.16
CA LEU A 213 -9.93 -4.32 6.78
C LEU A 213 -8.57 -4.80 6.29
N ALA A 214 -8.10 -4.31 5.15
CA ALA A 214 -6.69 -4.46 4.83
C ALA A 214 -5.93 -4.14 6.11
N PRO A 215 -5.07 -5.05 6.63
CA PRO A 215 -4.48 -4.83 7.93
C PRO A 215 -3.69 -3.54 7.84
N GLY A 216 -4.28 -2.46 8.32
CA GLY A 216 -3.57 -1.27 8.61
C GLY A 216 -3.94 0.07 8.09
N ALA A 217 -5.11 0.32 7.58
CA ALA A 217 -5.56 1.69 7.44
C ALA A 217 -6.56 2.02 8.56
N PRO A 218 -6.13 2.60 9.70
CA PRO A 218 -7.05 3.06 10.73
C PRO A 218 -7.82 4.28 10.18
N GLY A 219 -9.13 4.28 10.35
CA GLY A 219 -9.99 5.45 10.14
C GLY A 219 -10.45 5.71 8.71
N ARG A 220 -10.32 4.78 7.76
CA ARG A 220 -10.89 4.94 6.43
C ARG A 220 -12.37 4.53 6.41
N ASP A 221 -13.20 5.41 5.83
CA ASP A 221 -14.64 5.24 5.72
C ASP A 221 -15.02 3.99 4.90
N ALA A 222 -16.16 3.38 5.26
CA ALA A 222 -16.75 2.27 4.52
C ALA A 222 -17.19 2.77 3.12
N GLY A 223 -16.42 2.43 2.07
CA GLY A 223 -16.75 2.80 0.69
C GLY A 223 -15.56 2.98 -0.24
N LEU A 224 -14.33 2.84 0.26
CA LEU A 224 -13.14 2.90 -0.59
C LEU A 224 -13.03 1.66 -1.50
N LEU A 225 -12.53 1.88 -2.71
CA LEU A 225 -12.26 0.81 -3.67
C LEU A 225 -10.98 0.06 -3.25
N ASP A 226 -11.14 -1.20 -2.85
CA ASP A 226 -10.00 -2.08 -2.51
C ASP A 226 -9.38 -2.66 -3.79
N ILE A 227 -8.14 -2.30 -4.08
CA ILE A 227 -7.40 -2.70 -5.28
C ILE A 227 -6.19 -3.53 -4.87
N TYR A 228 -6.06 -4.70 -5.48
CA TYR A 228 -4.92 -5.60 -5.31
C TYR A 228 -4.27 -5.86 -6.67
N ILE A 229 -2.97 -5.58 -6.77
CA ILE A 229 -2.21 -5.81 -8.01
C ILE A 229 -1.04 -6.75 -7.72
N LEU A 230 -0.95 -7.82 -8.49
CA LEU A 230 0.06 -8.85 -8.37
C LEU A 230 1.07 -8.75 -9.52
N ILE A 231 2.35 -8.56 -9.18
CA ILE A 231 3.48 -8.41 -10.10
C ILE A 231 4.48 -9.54 -9.87
N GLY A 232 4.79 -10.29 -10.92
CA GLY A 232 5.67 -11.45 -10.88
C GLY A 232 7.17 -11.12 -10.75
N PRO A 233 7.98 -12.15 -10.49
CA PRO A 233 9.44 -12.04 -10.48
C PRO A 233 9.99 -11.87 -11.91
N GLU A 234 11.30 -11.72 -12.06
CA GLU A 234 11.97 -11.61 -13.36
C GLU A 234 11.72 -12.83 -14.27
N GLY A 235 11.48 -14.00 -13.69
CA GLY A 235 11.13 -15.27 -14.39
C GLY A 235 9.64 -15.44 -14.67
N ASP A 236 8.82 -14.42 -14.43
CA ASP A 236 7.36 -14.45 -14.50
C ASP A 236 6.72 -15.44 -13.48
N PHE A 237 5.40 -15.45 -13.39
CA PHE A 237 4.66 -16.47 -12.62
C PHE A 237 4.80 -17.84 -13.26
N SER A 238 4.64 -18.90 -12.47
CA SER A 238 4.42 -20.23 -13.05
C SER A 238 3.03 -20.31 -13.68
N PRO A 239 2.81 -21.20 -14.67
CA PRO A 239 1.47 -21.43 -15.22
C PRO A 239 0.43 -21.76 -14.14
N ALA A 240 0.81 -22.53 -13.12
CA ALA A 240 -0.07 -22.90 -12.01
C ALA A 240 -0.47 -21.71 -11.14
N GLU A 241 0.46 -20.77 -10.87
CA GLU A 241 0.17 -19.54 -10.13
C GLU A 241 -0.78 -18.63 -10.91
N ALA A 242 -0.54 -18.45 -12.22
CA ALA A 242 -1.40 -17.66 -13.09
C ALA A 242 -2.81 -18.25 -13.21
N GLU A 243 -2.92 -19.55 -13.43
CA GLU A 243 -4.20 -20.27 -13.50
C GLU A 243 -4.98 -20.18 -12.18
N LEU A 244 -4.30 -20.34 -11.05
CA LEU A 244 -4.90 -20.16 -9.74
C LEU A 244 -5.47 -18.75 -9.58
N ALA A 245 -4.70 -17.70 -9.94
CA ALA A 245 -5.16 -16.32 -9.86
C ALA A 245 -6.43 -16.12 -10.73
N LEU A 246 -6.40 -16.52 -12.00
CA LEU A 246 -7.54 -16.41 -12.89
C LEU A 246 -8.78 -17.15 -12.37
N SER A 247 -8.60 -18.36 -11.82
CA SER A 247 -9.69 -19.16 -11.23
C SER A 247 -10.30 -18.51 -9.97
N ARG A 248 -9.58 -17.55 -9.35
CA ARG A 248 -10.02 -16.79 -8.19
C ARG A 248 -10.50 -15.38 -8.54
N GLY A 249 -10.79 -15.14 -9.83
CA GLY A 249 -11.35 -13.90 -10.32
C GLY A 249 -10.34 -12.74 -10.44
N TRP A 250 -9.04 -13.06 -10.49
CA TRP A 250 -8.04 -12.06 -10.86
C TRP A 250 -8.13 -11.74 -12.35
N MET A 251 -8.08 -10.47 -12.69
CA MET A 251 -8.12 -10.00 -14.07
C MET A 251 -6.71 -9.88 -14.64
N SER A 252 -6.51 -10.40 -15.84
CA SER A 252 -5.25 -10.27 -16.56
C SER A 252 -5.05 -8.85 -17.07
N VAL A 253 -3.92 -8.22 -16.72
CA VAL A 253 -3.64 -6.83 -17.05
C VAL A 253 -2.36 -6.67 -17.85
N SER A 254 -2.42 -5.83 -18.88
CA SER A 254 -1.27 -5.33 -19.64
C SER A 254 -0.90 -3.92 -19.19
N LEU A 255 0.39 -3.70 -18.97
CA LEU A 255 0.94 -2.38 -18.63
C LEU A 255 1.50 -1.64 -19.87
N GLY A 256 1.18 -2.13 -21.08
CA GLY A 256 1.65 -1.60 -22.34
C GLY A 256 2.40 -2.63 -23.18
N SER A 257 2.90 -2.23 -24.35
CA SER A 257 3.57 -3.11 -25.32
C SER A 257 5.03 -3.42 -24.96
N SER A 258 5.64 -2.66 -24.07
CA SER A 258 7.04 -2.83 -23.69
C SER A 258 7.21 -3.89 -22.63
N ARG A 259 8.28 -4.70 -22.73
CA ARG A 259 8.66 -5.61 -21.65
C ARG A 259 9.29 -4.81 -20.52
N LEU A 260 8.61 -4.72 -19.40
CA LEU A 260 9.05 -4.02 -18.21
C LEU A 260 9.78 -4.96 -17.25
N ARG A 261 10.72 -4.43 -16.48
CA ARG A 261 11.26 -5.12 -15.31
C ARG A 261 10.25 -5.11 -14.18
N THR A 262 10.36 -6.03 -13.22
CA THR A 262 9.44 -6.16 -12.08
C THR A 262 9.20 -4.83 -11.35
N GLU A 263 10.27 -4.14 -10.96
CA GLU A 263 10.19 -2.85 -10.27
C GLU A 263 9.53 -1.76 -11.14
N THR A 264 9.81 -1.76 -12.42
CA THR A 264 9.22 -0.80 -13.37
C THR A 264 7.73 -1.13 -13.59
N ALA A 265 7.39 -2.40 -13.77
CA ALA A 265 6.00 -2.84 -13.92
C ALA A 265 5.16 -2.46 -12.68
N ALA A 266 5.70 -2.70 -11.50
CA ALA A 266 5.04 -2.34 -10.25
C ALA A 266 4.81 -0.83 -10.14
N LEU A 267 5.81 0.01 -10.47
CA LEU A 267 5.67 1.46 -10.42
C LEU A 267 4.69 2.00 -11.46
N VAL A 268 4.70 1.44 -12.69
CA VAL A 268 3.74 1.80 -13.75
C VAL A 268 2.31 1.47 -13.30
N ALA A 269 2.10 0.32 -12.65
CA ALA A 269 0.79 -0.06 -12.13
C ALA A 269 0.30 0.93 -11.06
N VAL A 270 1.14 1.29 -10.08
CA VAL A 270 0.81 2.31 -9.06
C VAL A 270 0.46 3.65 -9.72
N THR A 271 1.28 4.09 -10.69
CA THR A 271 1.06 5.36 -11.39
C THR A 271 -0.27 5.37 -12.15
N GLN A 272 -0.62 4.25 -12.81
CA GLN A 272 -1.90 4.16 -13.53
C GLN A 272 -3.10 4.22 -12.58
N VAL A 273 -3.05 3.56 -11.41
CA VAL A 273 -4.10 3.68 -10.40
C VAL A 273 -4.20 5.13 -9.92
N TYR A 274 -3.07 5.74 -9.56
CA TYR A 274 -3.03 7.12 -9.09
C TYR A 274 -3.61 8.10 -10.13
N THR A 275 -3.22 7.99 -11.40
CA THR A 275 -3.72 8.89 -12.46
C THR A 275 -5.18 8.67 -12.81
N CYS A 276 -5.73 7.48 -12.56
CA CYS A 276 -7.16 7.20 -12.80
C CYS A 276 -8.07 7.61 -11.64
N LEU A 277 -7.58 7.56 -10.40
CA LEU A 277 -8.42 7.67 -9.20
C LEU A 277 -7.93 8.74 -8.22
N GLY A 278 -6.75 9.29 -8.39
CA GLY A 278 -6.09 10.18 -7.43
C GLY A 278 -6.48 11.67 -7.52
N GLU A 279 -7.38 12.04 -8.47
CA GLU A 279 -7.90 13.42 -8.62
C GLU A 279 -9.23 13.64 -7.93
#